data_663457709e5c841e8ed28e761fda32c3
#
_entry.id   663457709e5c841e8ed28e761fda32c3
#
_cell.length_a   1.000
_cell.length_b   1.000
_cell.length_c   1.000
_cell.angle_alpha   90.00
_cell.angle_beta   90.00
_cell.angle_gamma   90.00
#
_symmetry.space_group_name_H-M   'P 1'
#
loop_
_entity.id
_entity.type
_entity.pdbx_description
1 polymer ?
#
loop_
_entity_poly.entity_id
_entity_poly.type
_entity_poly.pdbx_seq_one_letter_code
_entity_poly.pdbx_strand_id
1 'polypeptide(L)'
;MAAFFCPQTEELSRQHWYGISYLRLSKLGKRYESESIDNQRKLIREFVQRHPEITLVGERVDDGYTGTNYDRPGFQGVMDAIREKKANCVIVKDLSRLGREYIETGKYLETVFPDMGIRFISVNDDLDSEHTPLCDDISIPIKNIMNEAYCRSLSQKLRAQFRVQRKAGEFLGAFACYGYLKDPADKHKLIIDEYAAMVVRTIFQLKMEGYSQQAIANYLSSEGVLPPAAYKQQQGLKYRSGFQVAGDNNAWSPIAVRAILENPIYIGTLVQGKRGTPNYKIKQMKLRSKEDWCIVEKNHAPIISEELFTSVQHLLSLDTRTSPSEEVVQPLAGMLYCADCGRAMCRRSVKRGNRMFYYYVCSTHKRSKLCSSHSISQTALEEVVLRAIQKQIEMVVDIDQLIHEIGQKSIQAAKHRQLDMTIEEKEKQITEQKEYRMRLLEAFHDDLISRTEYDMMRQRYTQRIDTLQAALVSLHQRRQSLEEGAADTRNWVAEYTKFRKIDKLTREMAAGLIRRITVSEGKQVTIQFNYADELASYRQMIVAAAKEVG
;
A
#
# COMPACT_ATOMS: atom_id res chain seq x y z
N MET A 1 38.42 -68.02 -59.30
CA MET A 1 39.72 -67.74 -58.65
C MET A 1 39.61 -66.42 -57.94
N ALA A 2 40.18 -66.31 -56.81
CA ALA A 2 40.21 -65.19 -55.91
C ALA A 2 39.02 -65.10 -54.93
N ALA A 3 39.27 -65.70 -53.78
CA ALA A 3 38.52 -65.54 -52.54
C ALA A 3 38.68 -64.11 -52.04
N PHE A 4 37.61 -63.38 -51.79
CA PHE A 4 37.66 -62.18 -51.03
C PHE A 4 37.29 -62.53 -49.57
N PHE A 5 38.29 -62.42 -48.74
CA PHE A 5 38.26 -62.45 -47.32
C PHE A 5 37.42 -61.26 -46.84
N CYS A 6 36.42 -61.48 -46.05
CA CYS A 6 35.74 -60.49 -45.29
C CYS A 6 36.54 -60.24 -44.00
N PRO A 7 37.05 -59.03 -43.76
CA PRO A 7 37.69 -58.76 -42.46
C PRO A 7 36.64 -58.39 -41.43
N GLN A 8 36.72 -59.13 -40.35
CA GLN A 8 36.53 -58.76 -38.95
C GLN A 8 35.53 -57.63 -38.64
N THR A 9 34.45 -58.05 -38.01
CA THR A 9 33.65 -57.23 -37.13
C THR A 9 34.56 -56.52 -36.13
N GLU A 10 34.79 -55.24 -36.31
CA GLU A 10 35.32 -54.34 -35.29
C GLU A 10 34.36 -54.39 -34.09
N GLU A 11 34.83 -54.88 -32.96
CA GLU A 11 34.23 -54.60 -31.67
C GLU A 11 34.20 -53.08 -31.51
N LEU A 12 33.03 -52.45 -31.67
CA LEU A 12 32.75 -51.10 -31.26
C LEU A 12 33.08 -51.03 -29.76
N SER A 13 34.17 -50.39 -29.36
CA SER A 13 34.52 -50.09 -27.98
C SER A 13 33.32 -49.40 -27.36
N ARG A 14 32.58 -50.10 -26.50
CA ARG A 14 31.43 -49.54 -25.79
C ARG A 14 31.92 -48.31 -25.02
N GLN A 15 31.49 -47.14 -25.42
CA GLN A 15 31.81 -45.88 -24.77
C GLN A 15 31.28 -45.95 -23.33
N HIS A 16 32.16 -45.84 -22.35
CA HIS A 16 31.78 -45.89 -20.95
C HIS A 16 31.33 -44.50 -20.47
N TRP A 17 30.18 -44.43 -19.81
CA TRP A 17 29.58 -43.19 -19.39
C TRP A 17 29.75 -42.94 -17.87
N TYR A 18 30.30 -41.77 -17.52
CA TYR A 18 30.42 -41.30 -16.11
C TYR A 18 29.23 -40.42 -15.78
N GLY A 19 28.20 -41.00 -15.15
CA GLY A 19 26.92 -40.37 -14.87
C GLY A 19 26.93 -39.53 -13.61
N ILE A 20 26.34 -38.36 -13.68
CA ILE A 20 25.99 -37.52 -12.52
C ILE A 20 24.49 -37.44 -12.40
N SER A 21 23.95 -37.85 -11.22
CA SER A 21 22.51 -37.76 -10.96
C SER A 21 22.16 -36.36 -10.47
N TYR A 22 21.10 -35.76 -11.04
CA TYR A 22 20.57 -34.49 -10.61
C TYR A 22 19.15 -34.62 -10.09
N LEU A 23 18.97 -34.25 -8.80
CA LEU A 23 17.73 -34.40 -8.06
C LEU A 23 17.20 -33.02 -7.66
N ARG A 24 15.90 -32.75 -7.81
CA ARG A 24 15.33 -31.47 -7.43
C ARG A 24 13.94 -31.63 -6.80
N LEU A 25 13.73 -30.91 -5.67
CA LEU A 25 12.44 -30.81 -5.01
C LEU A 25 12.09 -29.34 -4.75
N SER A 26 10.87 -28.92 -5.09
CA SER A 26 10.37 -27.60 -4.78
C SER A 26 9.79 -27.56 -3.35
N LYS A 27 9.75 -26.36 -2.72
CA LYS A 27 9.15 -26.16 -1.37
C LYS A 27 7.69 -26.65 -1.27
N LEU A 28 6.95 -26.65 -2.38
CA LEU A 28 5.57 -27.11 -2.48
C LEU A 28 5.46 -28.64 -2.57
N GLY A 29 6.50 -29.35 -3.03
CA GLY A 29 6.50 -30.81 -3.22
C GLY A 29 6.64 -31.62 -1.95
N LYS A 30 6.93 -31.01 -0.81
CA LYS A 30 7.13 -31.72 0.48
C LYS A 30 5.87 -32.43 1.01
N ARG A 31 4.73 -32.31 0.33
CA ARG A 31 3.45 -32.94 0.75
C ARG A 31 3.17 -34.31 0.08
N TYR A 32 3.96 -34.71 -0.90
CA TYR A 32 3.74 -35.96 -1.63
C TYR A 32 4.97 -36.86 -1.55
N GLU A 33 4.85 -38.02 -0.93
CA GLU A 33 5.93 -39.00 -0.80
C GLU A 33 6.52 -39.45 -2.15
N SER A 34 5.69 -39.51 -3.20
CA SER A 34 6.12 -39.88 -4.55
C SER A 34 7.13 -38.92 -5.21
N GLU A 35 7.26 -37.71 -4.69
CA GLU A 35 8.18 -36.70 -5.20
C GLU A 35 9.43 -36.50 -4.34
N SER A 36 9.63 -37.31 -3.28
CA SER A 36 10.78 -37.15 -2.39
C SER A 36 12.13 -37.30 -3.13
N ILE A 37 13.17 -36.66 -2.62
CA ILE A 37 14.55 -36.81 -3.14
C ILE A 37 14.98 -38.26 -3.11
N ASP A 38 14.58 -39.00 -2.06
CA ASP A 38 14.95 -40.41 -1.90
C ASP A 38 14.30 -41.31 -2.96
N ASN A 39 13.06 -41.04 -3.35
CA ASN A 39 12.41 -41.77 -4.43
C ASN A 39 13.06 -41.50 -5.78
N GLN A 40 13.46 -40.25 -6.05
CA GLN A 40 14.21 -39.92 -7.27
C GLN A 40 15.57 -40.66 -7.28
N ARG A 41 16.27 -40.70 -6.14
CA ARG A 41 17.54 -41.40 -5.99
C ARG A 41 17.42 -42.91 -6.21
N LYS A 42 16.40 -43.55 -5.65
CA LYS A 42 16.13 -44.98 -5.85
C LYS A 42 15.90 -45.30 -7.33
N LEU A 43 15.02 -44.55 -7.99
CA LEU A 43 14.70 -44.70 -9.39
C LEU A 43 15.94 -44.62 -10.31
N ILE A 44 16.78 -43.61 -10.10
CA ILE A 44 18.00 -43.44 -10.90
C ILE A 44 19.00 -44.57 -10.63
N ARG A 45 19.15 -45.00 -9.39
CA ARG A 45 20.04 -46.15 -9.04
C ARG A 45 19.57 -47.44 -9.67
N GLU A 46 18.25 -47.74 -9.64
CA GLU A 46 17.66 -48.89 -10.32
C GLU A 46 17.87 -48.85 -11.82
N PHE A 47 17.75 -47.66 -12.44
CA PHE A 47 18.04 -47.47 -13.86
C PHE A 47 19.48 -47.77 -14.18
N VAL A 48 20.45 -47.22 -13.44
CA VAL A 48 21.87 -47.43 -13.67
C VAL A 48 22.28 -48.87 -13.43
N GLN A 49 21.68 -49.60 -12.46
CA GLN A 49 21.94 -51.05 -12.27
C GLN A 49 21.58 -51.89 -13.51
N ARG A 50 20.65 -51.43 -14.34
CA ARG A 50 20.25 -52.12 -15.59
C ARG A 50 21.11 -51.70 -16.79
N HIS A 51 21.99 -50.68 -16.62
CA HIS A 51 22.82 -50.08 -17.66
C HIS A 51 24.31 -50.12 -17.23
N PRO A 52 24.98 -51.30 -17.39
CA PRO A 52 26.36 -51.49 -16.92
C PRO A 52 27.38 -50.57 -17.59
N GLU A 53 27.06 -49.98 -18.72
CA GLU A 53 27.85 -48.99 -19.44
C GLU A 53 27.91 -47.64 -18.72
N ILE A 54 27.07 -47.41 -17.68
CA ILE A 54 27.00 -46.17 -16.92
C ILE A 54 27.50 -46.37 -15.51
N THR A 55 28.52 -45.58 -15.08
CA THR A 55 28.98 -45.53 -13.71
C THR A 55 28.61 -44.21 -13.06
N LEU A 56 27.85 -44.19 -11.96
CA LEU A 56 27.55 -42.98 -11.21
C LEU A 56 28.80 -42.47 -10.47
N VAL A 57 29.26 -41.26 -10.85
CA VAL A 57 30.42 -40.59 -10.25
C VAL A 57 30.02 -39.53 -9.22
N GLY A 58 28.74 -39.16 -9.17
CA GLY A 58 28.27 -38.17 -8.21
C GLY A 58 26.77 -37.93 -8.21
N GLU A 59 26.31 -37.22 -7.21
CA GLU A 59 24.92 -36.77 -7.05
C GLU A 59 24.92 -35.28 -6.73
N ARG A 60 23.97 -34.52 -7.29
CA ARG A 60 23.70 -33.13 -6.96
C ARG A 60 22.23 -32.93 -6.65
N VAL A 61 21.96 -32.18 -5.58
CA VAL A 61 20.61 -32.02 -5.02
C VAL A 61 20.28 -30.54 -4.85
N ASP A 62 19.10 -30.14 -5.35
CA ASP A 62 18.51 -28.83 -5.11
C ASP A 62 17.18 -28.98 -4.37
N ASP A 63 17.21 -29.03 -3.01
CA ASP A 63 16.01 -29.05 -2.17
C ASP A 63 15.47 -27.64 -1.93
N GLY A 64 14.21 -27.41 -2.27
CA GLY A 64 13.53 -26.14 -2.06
C GLY A 64 13.72 -25.12 -3.20
N TYR A 65 14.30 -25.53 -4.31
CA TYR A 65 14.50 -24.69 -5.50
C TYR A 65 13.41 -24.93 -6.56
N THR A 66 12.98 -23.84 -7.21
CA THR A 66 12.02 -23.91 -8.32
C THR A 66 12.71 -24.29 -9.62
N GLY A 67 11.99 -24.90 -10.57
CA GLY A 67 12.52 -25.26 -11.90
C GLY A 67 12.52 -24.09 -12.91
N THR A 68 12.25 -22.85 -12.49
CA THR A 68 12.04 -21.71 -13.38
C THR A 68 13.30 -20.89 -13.68
N ASN A 69 14.46 -21.24 -13.15
CA ASN A 69 15.76 -20.68 -13.47
C ASN A 69 16.84 -21.73 -13.24
N TYR A 70 18.03 -21.52 -13.80
CA TYR A 70 19.20 -22.42 -13.72
C TYR A 70 20.27 -21.90 -12.74
N ASP A 71 20.02 -20.81 -12.05
CA ASP A 71 20.89 -20.28 -10.99
C ASP A 71 20.61 -21.02 -9.67
N ARG A 72 21.05 -22.30 -9.64
CA ARG A 72 20.86 -23.24 -8.54
C ARG A 72 22.18 -23.92 -8.21
N PRO A 73 22.56 -24.00 -6.91
CA PRO A 73 23.85 -24.57 -6.52
C PRO A 73 24.08 -26.00 -6.99
N GLY A 74 23.07 -26.87 -6.90
CA GLY A 74 23.17 -28.25 -7.37
C GLY A 74 23.36 -28.34 -8.88
N PHE A 75 22.60 -27.56 -9.67
CA PHE A 75 22.77 -27.54 -11.12
C PHE A 75 24.13 -26.96 -11.55
N GLN A 76 24.59 -25.89 -10.88
CA GLN A 76 25.93 -25.37 -11.13
C GLN A 76 27.00 -26.41 -10.84
N GLY A 77 26.85 -27.18 -9.76
CA GLY A 77 27.73 -28.29 -9.44
C GLY A 77 27.71 -29.45 -10.46
N VAL A 78 26.60 -29.65 -11.20
CA VAL A 78 26.54 -30.55 -12.36
C VAL A 78 27.40 -29.98 -13.49
N MET A 79 27.22 -28.69 -13.82
CA MET A 79 27.97 -28.03 -14.90
C MET A 79 29.47 -27.96 -14.61
N ASP A 80 29.85 -27.78 -13.35
CA ASP A 80 31.26 -27.78 -12.93
C ASP A 80 31.88 -29.16 -13.10
N ALA A 81 31.16 -30.23 -12.69
CA ALA A 81 31.64 -31.61 -12.88
C ALA A 81 31.82 -31.96 -14.38
N ILE A 82 30.96 -31.43 -15.25
CA ILE A 82 31.07 -31.57 -16.68
C ILE A 82 32.31 -30.81 -17.21
N ARG A 83 32.49 -29.55 -16.83
CA ARG A 83 33.66 -28.72 -17.25
C ARG A 83 34.96 -29.33 -16.77
N GLU A 84 34.99 -29.92 -15.59
CA GLU A 84 36.14 -30.62 -15.03
C GLU A 84 36.36 -32.01 -15.66
N LYS A 85 35.54 -32.42 -16.64
CA LYS A 85 35.56 -33.72 -17.29
C LYS A 85 35.42 -34.90 -16.35
N LYS A 86 34.81 -34.72 -15.18
CA LYS A 86 34.49 -35.75 -14.19
C LYS A 86 33.23 -36.53 -14.54
N ALA A 87 32.33 -35.92 -15.30
CA ALA A 87 31.09 -36.51 -15.77
C ALA A 87 30.87 -36.18 -17.25
N ASN A 88 30.36 -37.14 -18.01
CA ASN A 88 29.98 -37.02 -19.40
C ASN A 88 28.55 -37.50 -19.67
N CYS A 89 27.78 -37.81 -18.58
CA CYS A 89 26.38 -38.18 -18.64
C CYS A 89 25.60 -37.53 -17.51
N VAL A 90 24.45 -36.94 -17.82
CA VAL A 90 23.54 -36.32 -16.84
C VAL A 90 22.25 -37.15 -16.78
N ILE A 91 21.87 -37.59 -15.58
CA ILE A 91 20.70 -38.42 -15.37
C ILE A 91 19.70 -37.74 -14.46
N VAL A 92 18.44 -37.60 -14.90
CA VAL A 92 17.34 -37.02 -14.13
C VAL A 92 16.15 -38.00 -14.09
N LYS A 93 15.26 -37.83 -13.10
CA LYS A 93 14.01 -38.61 -13.03
C LYS A 93 13.08 -38.28 -14.21
N ASP A 94 12.85 -37.00 -14.44
CA ASP A 94 11.99 -36.44 -15.51
C ASP A 94 12.51 -35.05 -15.93
N LEU A 95 12.12 -34.59 -17.12
CA LEU A 95 12.53 -33.27 -17.65
C LEU A 95 12.18 -32.11 -16.72
N SER A 96 11.10 -32.24 -15.94
CA SER A 96 10.73 -31.17 -15.01
C SER A 96 11.75 -30.97 -13.90
N ARG A 97 12.63 -31.97 -13.61
CA ARG A 97 13.73 -31.85 -12.65
C ARG A 97 14.85 -31.01 -13.21
N LEU A 98 15.18 -31.16 -14.49
CA LEU A 98 16.16 -30.31 -15.15
C LEU A 98 15.69 -28.86 -15.17
N GLY A 99 14.51 -28.58 -15.73
CA GLY A 99 13.93 -27.24 -15.79
C GLY A 99 12.46 -27.24 -16.17
N ARG A 100 11.80 -26.10 -15.99
CA ARG A 100 10.41 -25.84 -16.40
C ARG A 100 10.29 -24.60 -17.29
N GLU A 101 11.40 -23.98 -17.61
CA GLU A 101 11.47 -22.84 -18.50
C GLU A 101 11.88 -23.34 -19.88
N TYR A 102 10.99 -23.18 -20.87
CA TYR A 102 11.13 -23.78 -22.20
C TYR A 102 12.42 -23.38 -22.92
N ILE A 103 12.73 -22.07 -22.93
CA ILE A 103 13.85 -21.54 -23.69
C ILE A 103 15.20 -22.01 -23.14
N GLU A 104 15.41 -21.90 -21.83
CA GLU A 104 16.67 -22.31 -21.21
C GLU A 104 16.83 -23.84 -21.18
N THR A 105 15.74 -24.58 -20.90
CA THR A 105 15.81 -26.04 -20.93
C THR A 105 16.12 -26.55 -22.33
N GLY A 106 15.47 -26.00 -23.37
CA GLY A 106 15.76 -26.31 -24.77
C GLY A 106 17.22 -25.99 -25.11
N LYS A 107 17.74 -24.83 -24.72
CA LYS A 107 19.14 -24.46 -24.94
C LYS A 107 20.14 -25.48 -24.37
N TYR A 108 19.91 -25.99 -23.15
CA TYR A 108 20.77 -27.02 -22.58
C TYR A 108 20.67 -28.35 -23.34
N LEU A 109 19.46 -28.79 -23.68
CA LEU A 109 19.24 -30.06 -24.33
C LEU A 109 19.66 -30.08 -25.81
N GLU A 110 19.39 -28.99 -26.55
CA GLU A 110 19.56 -28.92 -27.99
C GLU A 110 20.92 -28.35 -28.40
N THR A 111 21.59 -27.56 -27.51
CA THR A 111 22.82 -26.87 -27.84
C THR A 111 23.96 -27.23 -26.88
N VAL A 112 23.79 -26.97 -25.57
CA VAL A 112 24.92 -27.00 -24.60
C VAL A 112 25.39 -28.43 -24.35
N PHE A 113 24.52 -29.39 -24.11
CA PHE A 113 24.91 -30.77 -23.85
C PHE A 113 25.46 -31.44 -25.12
N PRO A 114 24.84 -31.32 -26.30
CA PRO A 114 25.42 -31.84 -27.52
C PRO A 114 26.78 -31.24 -27.85
N ASP A 115 26.98 -29.92 -27.74
CA ASP A 115 28.24 -29.24 -28.00
C ASP A 115 29.38 -29.72 -27.08
N MET A 116 29.04 -30.05 -25.83
CA MET A 116 29.96 -30.58 -24.82
C MET A 116 30.13 -32.11 -24.89
N GLY A 117 29.43 -32.82 -25.77
CA GLY A 117 29.44 -34.29 -25.87
C GLY A 117 28.84 -35.00 -24.68
N ILE A 118 27.83 -34.40 -24.03
CA ILE A 118 27.20 -34.92 -22.83
C ILE A 118 25.96 -35.73 -23.17
N ARG A 119 25.94 -36.99 -22.76
CA ARG A 119 24.72 -37.82 -22.82
C ARG A 119 23.71 -37.33 -21.77
N PHE A 120 22.47 -37.12 -22.16
CA PHE A 120 21.38 -36.75 -21.26
C PHE A 120 20.32 -37.85 -21.21
N ILE A 121 19.95 -38.25 -19.99
CA ILE A 121 18.96 -39.31 -19.75
C ILE A 121 17.87 -38.78 -18.82
N SER A 122 16.61 -38.91 -19.25
CA SER A 122 15.42 -38.67 -18.42
C SER A 122 14.64 -39.99 -18.29
N VAL A 123 14.71 -40.60 -17.10
CA VAL A 123 14.26 -41.99 -16.87
C VAL A 123 12.77 -42.15 -17.11
N ASN A 124 11.92 -41.30 -16.55
CA ASN A 124 10.47 -41.39 -16.67
C ASN A 124 9.93 -40.89 -18.01
N ASP A 125 10.70 -40.07 -18.73
CA ASP A 125 10.31 -39.56 -20.03
C ASP A 125 10.75 -40.48 -21.20
N ASP A 126 11.52 -41.53 -20.85
CA ASP A 126 12.12 -42.47 -21.81
C ASP A 126 12.98 -41.75 -22.87
N LEU A 127 13.77 -40.76 -22.39
CA LEU A 127 14.61 -39.94 -23.23
C LEU A 127 16.09 -40.26 -22.97
N ASP A 128 16.82 -40.58 -24.04
CA ASP A 128 18.24 -40.84 -24.04
C ASP A 128 18.87 -40.25 -25.29
N SER A 129 19.75 -39.27 -25.11
CA SER A 129 20.40 -38.57 -26.23
C SER A 129 21.36 -39.42 -27.06
N GLU A 130 21.77 -40.60 -26.57
CA GLU A 130 22.56 -41.55 -27.32
C GLU A 130 21.76 -42.27 -28.40
N HIS A 131 20.49 -42.58 -28.13
CA HIS A 131 19.64 -43.33 -29.01
C HIS A 131 18.81 -42.47 -29.96
N THR A 132 18.46 -41.25 -29.50
CA THR A 132 17.66 -40.31 -30.32
C THR A 132 18.25 -38.93 -30.15
N PRO A 133 18.71 -38.27 -31.24
CA PRO A 133 19.17 -36.90 -31.17
C PRO A 133 18.06 -36.01 -30.60
N LEU A 134 18.34 -35.29 -29.49
CA LEU A 134 17.33 -34.50 -28.77
C LEU A 134 16.74 -33.37 -29.63
N CYS A 135 17.47 -32.94 -30.67
CA CYS A 135 16.99 -31.94 -31.64
C CYS A 135 15.93 -32.45 -32.61
N ASP A 136 15.88 -33.77 -32.85
CA ASP A 136 14.93 -34.38 -33.79
C ASP A 136 13.63 -34.89 -33.11
N ASP A 137 13.66 -34.96 -31.79
CA ASP A 137 12.49 -35.41 -31.01
C ASP A 137 11.52 -34.26 -30.70
N ILE A 138 10.47 -34.14 -31.50
CA ILE A 138 9.40 -33.15 -31.35
C ILE A 138 8.64 -33.26 -30.00
N SER A 139 8.77 -34.40 -29.32
CA SER A 139 8.12 -34.64 -28.03
C SER A 139 8.72 -33.77 -26.91
N ILE A 140 10.01 -33.45 -26.99
CA ILE A 140 10.71 -32.65 -25.97
C ILE A 140 10.21 -31.22 -25.93
N PRO A 141 10.16 -30.47 -27.06
CA PRO A 141 9.55 -29.14 -27.10
C PRO A 141 8.11 -29.13 -26.61
N ILE A 142 7.30 -30.13 -27.00
CA ILE A 142 5.89 -30.23 -26.56
C ILE A 142 5.80 -30.45 -25.05
N LYS A 143 6.57 -31.38 -24.46
CA LYS A 143 6.61 -31.61 -23.01
C LYS A 143 7.04 -30.34 -22.25
N ASN A 144 8.02 -29.61 -22.75
CA ASN A 144 8.47 -28.36 -22.14
C ASN A 144 7.40 -27.26 -22.21
N ILE A 145 6.71 -27.09 -23.34
CA ILE A 145 5.58 -26.17 -23.49
C ILE A 145 4.44 -26.54 -22.54
N MET A 146 4.11 -27.83 -22.40
CA MET A 146 3.08 -28.30 -21.47
C MET A 146 3.46 -28.00 -20.01
N ASN A 147 4.71 -28.22 -19.62
CA ASN A 147 5.21 -27.90 -18.28
C ASN A 147 5.12 -26.38 -17.99
N GLU A 148 5.47 -25.54 -18.96
CA GLU A 148 5.32 -24.09 -18.82
C GLU A 148 3.85 -23.68 -18.74
N ALA A 149 2.98 -24.21 -19.58
CA ALA A 149 1.54 -23.96 -19.56
C ALA A 149 0.90 -24.36 -18.22
N TYR A 150 1.31 -25.49 -17.64
CA TYR A 150 0.89 -25.93 -16.33
C TYR A 150 1.30 -24.94 -15.23
N CYS A 151 2.56 -24.48 -15.22
CA CYS A 151 3.03 -23.49 -14.27
C CYS A 151 2.26 -22.16 -14.39
N ARG A 152 1.96 -21.72 -15.61
CA ARG A 152 1.16 -20.52 -15.90
C ARG A 152 -0.27 -20.66 -15.36
N SER A 153 -0.93 -21.78 -15.68
CA SER A 153 -2.29 -22.09 -15.21
C SER A 153 -2.36 -22.13 -13.68
N LEU A 154 -1.43 -22.82 -13.03
CA LEU A 154 -1.36 -22.90 -11.57
C LEU A 154 -1.18 -21.51 -10.95
N SER A 155 -0.29 -20.67 -11.50
CA SER A 155 -0.10 -19.31 -11.04
C SER A 155 -1.37 -18.46 -11.18
N GLN A 156 -2.10 -18.60 -12.28
CA GLN A 156 -3.38 -17.90 -12.48
C GLN A 156 -4.43 -18.34 -11.46
N LYS A 157 -4.59 -19.65 -11.25
CA LYS A 157 -5.53 -20.22 -10.26
C LYS A 157 -5.23 -19.72 -8.85
N LEU A 158 -3.95 -19.76 -8.41
CA LEU A 158 -3.55 -19.27 -7.09
C LEU A 158 -3.80 -17.76 -6.93
N ARG A 159 -3.52 -16.96 -7.96
CA ARG A 159 -3.79 -15.52 -7.93
C ARG A 159 -5.28 -15.22 -7.85
N ALA A 160 -6.11 -15.98 -8.57
CA ALA A 160 -7.58 -15.88 -8.50
C ALA A 160 -8.08 -16.24 -7.10
N GLN A 161 -7.61 -17.33 -6.52
CA GLN A 161 -7.94 -17.76 -5.16
C GLN A 161 -7.57 -16.68 -4.14
N PHE A 162 -6.33 -16.17 -4.16
CA PHE A 162 -5.92 -15.09 -3.26
C PHE A 162 -6.73 -13.80 -3.44
N ARG A 163 -7.22 -13.53 -4.64
CA ARG A 163 -8.12 -12.38 -4.88
C ARG A 163 -9.46 -12.59 -4.19
N VAL A 164 -10.05 -13.78 -4.30
CA VAL A 164 -11.31 -14.12 -3.64
C VAL A 164 -11.17 -14.05 -2.12
N GLN A 165 -10.15 -14.69 -1.57
CA GLN A 165 -9.87 -14.68 -0.13
C GLN A 165 -9.68 -13.27 0.42
N ARG A 166 -8.92 -12.40 -0.28
CA ARG A 166 -8.76 -10.99 0.14
C ARG A 166 -10.08 -10.23 0.14
N LYS A 167 -10.93 -10.45 -0.88
CA LYS A 167 -12.27 -9.82 -0.94
C LYS A 167 -13.19 -10.33 0.17
N ALA A 168 -13.04 -11.57 0.59
CA ALA A 168 -13.75 -12.15 1.73
C ALA A 168 -13.22 -11.64 3.09
N GLY A 169 -12.18 -10.81 3.10
CA GLY A 169 -11.59 -10.28 4.34
C GLY A 169 -10.63 -11.24 5.05
N GLU A 170 -10.20 -12.32 4.42
CA GLU A 170 -9.22 -13.24 5.00
C GLU A 170 -7.83 -12.58 5.06
N PHE A 171 -7.20 -12.61 6.22
CA PHE A 171 -5.83 -12.13 6.39
C PHE A 171 -4.82 -13.13 5.82
N LEU A 172 -4.13 -12.77 4.73
CA LEU A 172 -3.19 -13.64 4.03
C LEU A 172 -1.71 -13.34 4.35
N GLY A 173 -1.44 -12.40 5.23
CA GLY A 173 -0.06 -12.09 5.65
C GLY A 173 0.59 -13.26 6.38
N ALA A 174 1.90 -13.46 6.19
CA ALA A 174 2.64 -14.50 6.92
C ALA A 174 2.64 -14.24 8.44
N PHE A 175 2.76 -12.96 8.83
CA PHE A 175 2.79 -12.50 10.22
C PHE A 175 1.75 -11.38 10.40
N ALA A 176 1.10 -11.37 11.56
CA ALA A 176 0.22 -10.27 11.94
C ALA A 176 0.99 -8.94 12.11
N CYS A 177 0.29 -7.80 11.97
CA CYS A 177 0.86 -6.51 12.30
C CYS A 177 1.09 -6.40 13.82
N TYR A 178 1.99 -5.52 14.24
CA TYR A 178 2.19 -5.22 15.67
C TYR A 178 0.88 -4.71 16.28
N GLY A 179 0.51 -5.19 17.43
CA GLY A 179 -0.81 -4.94 18.04
C GLY A 179 -1.85 -6.02 17.78
N TYR A 180 -1.57 -6.95 16.85
CA TYR A 180 -2.45 -8.07 16.53
C TYR A 180 -1.70 -9.40 16.50
N LEU A 181 -2.43 -10.47 16.77
CA LEU A 181 -2.03 -11.86 16.59
C LEU A 181 -2.96 -12.54 15.58
N LYS A 182 -2.52 -13.64 15.01
CA LYS A 182 -3.41 -14.54 14.27
C LYS A 182 -4.20 -15.38 15.24
N ASP A 183 -5.48 -15.54 14.99
CA ASP A 183 -6.33 -16.44 15.77
C ASP A 183 -5.79 -17.88 15.67
N PRO A 184 -5.54 -18.57 16.80
CA PRO A 184 -5.12 -19.96 16.80
C PRO A 184 -6.11 -20.91 16.12
N ALA A 185 -7.42 -20.61 16.18
CA ALA A 185 -8.47 -21.38 15.55
C ALA A 185 -8.58 -21.11 14.04
N ASP A 186 -8.36 -19.86 13.61
CA ASP A 186 -8.45 -19.45 12.21
C ASP A 186 -7.31 -18.48 11.87
N LYS A 187 -6.27 -18.99 11.25
CA LYS A 187 -5.07 -18.19 10.85
C LYS A 187 -5.35 -17.05 9.88
N HIS A 188 -6.57 -16.95 9.37
CA HIS A 188 -7.02 -15.88 8.48
C HIS A 188 -7.72 -14.73 9.22
N LYS A 189 -7.92 -14.85 10.53
CA LYS A 189 -8.47 -13.81 11.40
C LYS A 189 -7.40 -13.18 12.27
N LEU A 190 -7.66 -11.91 12.62
CA LEU A 190 -6.80 -11.14 13.53
C LEU A 190 -7.50 -10.96 14.87
N ILE A 191 -6.77 -11.20 15.95
CA ILE A 191 -7.18 -10.92 17.33
C ILE A 191 -6.21 -9.89 17.94
N ILE A 192 -6.70 -9.11 18.91
CA ILE A 192 -5.89 -8.08 19.56
C ILE A 192 -4.85 -8.74 20.47
N ASP A 193 -3.61 -8.27 20.39
CA ASP A 193 -2.54 -8.53 21.35
C ASP A 193 -2.55 -7.37 22.35
N GLU A 194 -3.08 -7.58 23.55
CA GLU A 194 -3.31 -6.50 24.50
C GLU A 194 -2.06 -5.71 24.87
N TYR A 195 -0.90 -6.38 25.02
CA TYR A 195 0.34 -5.68 25.32
C TYR A 195 0.79 -4.80 24.14
N ALA A 196 0.86 -5.36 22.95
CA ALA A 196 1.28 -4.61 21.78
C ALA A 196 0.24 -3.55 21.37
N ALA A 197 -1.05 -3.80 21.62
CA ALA A 197 -2.13 -2.83 21.39
C ALA A 197 -2.03 -1.63 22.33
N MET A 198 -1.65 -1.83 23.60
CA MET A 198 -1.39 -0.73 24.54
C MET A 198 -0.27 0.17 24.02
N VAL A 199 0.82 -0.40 23.50
CA VAL A 199 1.90 0.38 22.91
C VAL A 199 1.44 1.16 21.67
N VAL A 200 0.60 0.56 20.81
CA VAL A 200 0.00 1.25 19.67
C VAL A 200 -0.85 2.44 20.13
N ARG A 201 -1.71 2.28 21.13
CA ARG A 201 -2.50 3.38 21.70
C ARG A 201 -1.60 4.52 22.23
N THR A 202 -0.53 4.18 22.93
CA THR A 202 0.46 5.14 23.44
C THR A 202 1.13 5.91 22.28
N ILE A 203 1.51 5.25 21.18
CA ILE A 203 2.09 5.91 20.01
C ILE A 203 1.13 6.95 19.41
N PHE A 204 -0.15 6.60 19.27
CA PHE A 204 -1.17 7.51 18.76
C PHE A 204 -1.41 8.68 19.70
N GLN A 205 -1.46 8.44 21.01
CA GLN A 205 -1.64 9.49 22.04
C GLN A 205 -0.46 10.47 22.04
N LEU A 206 0.78 9.98 22.13
CA LEU A 206 1.97 10.84 22.08
C LEU A 206 2.02 11.68 20.78
N LYS A 207 1.53 11.11 19.66
CA LYS A 207 1.43 11.88 18.42
C LYS A 207 0.41 13.02 18.52
N MET A 208 -0.72 12.80 19.17
CA MET A 208 -1.74 13.84 19.45
C MET A 208 -1.20 14.92 20.39
N GLU A 209 -0.41 14.55 21.37
CA GLU A 209 0.28 15.47 22.29
C GLU A 209 1.37 16.31 21.59
N GLY A 210 1.70 15.99 20.32
CA GLY A 210 2.61 16.76 19.48
C GLY A 210 4.03 16.23 19.42
N TYR A 211 4.32 15.05 19.96
CA TYR A 211 5.66 14.46 19.86
C TYR A 211 6.03 14.16 18.40
N SER A 212 7.29 14.39 18.04
CA SER A 212 7.85 13.99 16.75
C SER A 212 7.99 12.47 16.68
N GLN A 213 8.01 11.89 15.48
CA GLN A 213 8.21 10.44 15.31
C GLN A 213 9.54 9.97 15.91
N GLN A 214 10.58 10.81 15.86
CA GLN A 214 11.86 10.53 16.48
C GLN A 214 11.76 10.53 18.01
N ALA A 215 11.06 11.51 18.60
CA ALA A 215 10.87 11.59 20.04
C ALA A 215 10.06 10.40 20.56
N ILE A 216 9.01 9.98 19.85
CA ILE A 216 8.24 8.77 20.17
C ILE A 216 9.13 7.51 20.12
N ALA A 217 9.96 7.39 19.07
CA ALA A 217 10.90 6.27 18.95
C ALA A 217 11.92 6.24 20.11
N ASN A 218 12.47 7.39 20.47
CA ASN A 218 13.40 7.54 21.60
C ASN A 218 12.72 7.16 22.93
N TYR A 219 11.50 7.68 23.16
CA TYR A 219 10.71 7.38 24.36
C TYR A 219 10.47 5.87 24.50
N LEU A 220 9.97 5.20 23.45
CA LEU A 220 9.72 3.76 23.50
C LEU A 220 11.01 2.94 23.72
N SER A 221 12.13 3.40 23.16
CA SER A 221 13.43 2.75 23.36
C SER A 221 13.94 2.94 24.79
N SER A 222 13.74 4.12 25.39
CA SER A 222 14.14 4.40 26.79
C SER A 222 13.31 3.61 27.80
N GLU A 223 12.02 3.36 27.50
CA GLU A 223 11.13 2.52 28.31
C GLU A 223 11.38 1.01 28.09
N GLY A 224 12.35 0.63 27.25
CA GLY A 224 12.68 -0.78 26.99
C GLY A 224 11.59 -1.54 26.20
N VAL A 225 10.67 -0.83 25.54
CA VAL A 225 9.63 -1.44 24.71
C VAL A 225 10.24 -2.01 23.44
N LEU A 226 10.00 -3.29 23.17
CA LEU A 226 10.57 -3.93 21.99
C LEU A 226 9.89 -3.47 20.69
N PRO A 227 10.67 -3.13 19.64
CA PRO A 227 10.14 -2.79 18.33
C PRO A 227 9.51 -4.01 17.65
N PRO A 228 8.65 -3.83 16.62
CA PRO A 228 7.86 -4.90 16.02
C PRO A 228 8.65 -6.14 15.58
N ALA A 229 9.88 -5.96 15.11
CA ALA A 229 10.73 -7.08 14.67
C ALA A 229 11.25 -7.91 15.86
N ALA A 230 11.81 -7.24 16.86
CA ALA A 230 12.33 -7.90 18.06
C ALA A 230 11.22 -8.57 18.88
N TYR A 231 10.05 -7.91 18.99
CA TYR A 231 8.89 -8.48 19.66
C TYR A 231 8.42 -9.79 19.03
N LYS A 232 8.34 -9.85 17.69
CA LYS A 232 7.99 -11.09 16.97
C LYS A 232 9.01 -12.19 17.18
N GLN A 233 10.29 -11.84 17.23
CA GLN A 233 11.37 -12.82 17.51
C GLN A 233 11.28 -13.35 18.93
N GLN A 234 10.98 -12.50 19.91
CA GLN A 234 10.74 -12.90 21.29
C GLN A 234 9.58 -13.88 21.42
N GLN A 235 8.53 -13.73 20.61
CA GLN A 235 7.41 -14.67 20.52
C GLN A 235 7.76 -15.99 19.79
N GLY A 236 9.02 -16.21 19.44
CA GLY A 236 9.46 -17.43 18.74
C GLY A 236 9.11 -17.46 17.25
N LEU A 237 8.62 -16.37 16.66
CA LEU A 237 8.31 -16.30 15.26
C LEU A 237 9.59 -16.17 14.41
N LYS A 238 9.71 -16.95 13.34
CA LYS A 238 10.85 -16.90 12.40
C LYS A 238 10.79 -15.66 11.50
N TYR A 239 10.61 -14.48 12.13
CA TYR A 239 10.54 -13.21 11.42
C TYR A 239 11.95 -12.68 11.14
N ARG A 240 12.25 -12.35 9.89
CA ARG A 240 13.48 -11.66 9.48
C ARG A 240 13.11 -10.28 8.96
N SER A 241 13.63 -9.23 9.58
CA SER A 241 13.49 -7.87 9.06
C SER A 241 14.29 -7.73 7.77
N GLY A 242 13.71 -7.11 6.74
CA GLY A 242 14.43 -6.74 5.52
C GLY A 242 15.41 -5.57 5.73
N PHE A 243 15.33 -4.88 6.86
CA PHE A 243 16.24 -3.82 7.28
C PHE A 243 17.09 -4.34 8.44
N GLN A 244 18.31 -4.73 8.14
CA GLN A 244 19.34 -4.88 9.17
C GLN A 244 19.89 -3.48 9.45
N VAL A 245 19.46 -2.86 10.54
CA VAL A 245 20.15 -1.69 11.07
C VAL A 245 21.44 -2.20 11.69
N ALA A 246 22.56 -1.70 11.20
CA ALA A 246 23.86 -1.94 11.85
C ALA A 246 23.78 -1.29 13.24
N GLY A 247 23.62 -2.07 14.29
CA GLY A 247 23.46 -1.60 15.66
C GLY A 247 22.43 -2.40 16.44
N ASP A 248 21.98 -1.86 17.53
CA ASP A 248 21.04 -2.49 18.46
C ASP A 248 19.70 -2.79 17.79
N ASN A 249 19.39 -4.06 17.56
CA ASN A 249 18.13 -4.53 16.97
C ASN A 249 16.90 -4.21 17.85
N ASN A 250 17.10 -3.68 19.05
CA ASN A 250 16.06 -3.42 20.04
C ASN A 250 15.61 -1.94 20.05
N ALA A 251 16.20 -1.08 19.24
CA ALA A 251 15.82 0.33 19.19
C ALA A 251 14.66 0.58 18.20
N TRP A 252 13.72 1.40 18.61
CA TRP A 252 12.66 1.91 17.74
C TRP A 252 13.22 2.88 16.70
N SER A 253 12.68 2.83 15.50
CA SER A 253 12.99 3.80 14.44
C SER A 253 11.78 4.71 14.16
N PRO A 254 12.01 5.97 13.76
CA PRO A 254 10.92 6.86 13.34
C PRO A 254 10.11 6.31 12.16
N ILE A 255 10.75 5.50 11.32
CA ILE A 255 10.07 4.82 10.18
C ILE A 255 9.08 3.78 10.69
N ALA A 256 9.43 3.01 11.73
CA ALA A 256 8.53 2.03 12.34
C ALA A 256 7.33 2.73 13.01
N VAL A 257 7.57 3.82 13.74
CA VAL A 257 6.51 4.65 14.33
C VAL A 257 5.58 5.20 13.24
N ARG A 258 6.13 5.76 12.17
CA ARG A 258 5.37 6.27 11.04
C ARG A 258 4.53 5.18 10.38
N ALA A 259 5.10 4.01 10.16
CA ALA A 259 4.40 2.87 9.55
C ALA A 259 3.19 2.41 10.40
N ILE A 260 3.28 2.52 11.73
CA ILE A 260 2.17 2.26 12.65
C ILE A 260 1.11 3.36 12.50
N LEU A 261 1.49 4.62 12.58
CA LEU A 261 0.57 5.77 12.51
C LEU A 261 -0.22 5.84 11.20
N GLU A 262 0.36 5.40 10.07
CA GLU A 262 -0.26 5.45 8.73
C GLU A 262 -1.07 4.18 8.37
N ASN A 263 -1.09 3.16 9.23
CA ASN A 263 -1.70 1.88 8.86
C ASN A 263 -3.17 1.80 9.27
N PRO A 264 -4.12 1.73 8.32
CA PRO A 264 -5.55 1.66 8.61
C PRO A 264 -6.00 0.35 9.29
N ILE A 265 -5.11 -0.64 9.43
CA ILE A 265 -5.42 -1.88 10.15
C ILE A 265 -5.85 -1.61 11.60
N TYR A 266 -5.35 -0.53 12.21
CA TYR A 266 -5.66 -0.19 13.60
C TYR A 266 -7.07 0.34 13.84
N ILE A 267 -7.77 0.74 12.77
CA ILE A 267 -9.21 1.08 12.80
C ILE A 267 -10.10 -0.06 12.30
N GLY A 268 -9.56 -1.28 12.22
CA GLY A 268 -10.31 -2.45 11.75
C GLY A 268 -10.38 -2.58 10.22
N THR A 269 -9.70 -1.74 9.44
CA THR A 269 -9.70 -1.78 7.98
C THR A 269 -8.53 -2.60 7.46
N LEU A 270 -8.84 -3.71 6.81
CA LEU A 270 -7.84 -4.61 6.23
C LEU A 270 -7.50 -4.21 4.80
N VAL A 271 -6.26 -3.77 4.56
CA VAL A 271 -5.76 -3.39 3.23
C VAL A 271 -4.71 -4.37 2.75
N GLN A 272 -5.02 -5.13 1.72
CA GLN A 272 -4.15 -6.17 1.17
C GLN A 272 -3.92 -5.98 -0.34
N GLY A 273 -2.96 -6.74 -0.89
CA GLY A 273 -2.68 -6.70 -2.33
C GLY A 273 -1.87 -5.49 -2.79
N LYS A 274 -1.31 -4.69 -1.86
CA LYS A 274 -0.48 -3.50 -2.16
C LYS A 274 0.71 -3.81 -3.07
N ARG A 275 1.27 -5.02 -2.97
CA ARG A 275 2.42 -5.48 -3.77
C ARG A 275 2.10 -6.80 -4.44
N GLY A 276 2.75 -7.08 -5.57
CA GLY A 276 2.64 -8.34 -6.28
C GLY A 276 3.70 -8.48 -7.36
N THR A 277 3.91 -9.71 -7.84
CA THR A 277 4.80 -9.98 -8.96
C THR A 277 4.03 -9.79 -10.28
N PRO A 278 4.63 -9.19 -11.32
CA PRO A 278 3.98 -9.02 -12.63
C PRO A 278 3.52 -10.35 -13.23
N ASN A 279 4.39 -11.35 -13.20
CA ASN A 279 4.09 -12.71 -13.67
C ASN A 279 4.77 -13.76 -12.76
N TYR A 280 4.61 -15.05 -13.05
CA TYR A 280 5.18 -16.14 -12.24
C TYR A 280 6.71 -16.30 -12.42
N LYS A 281 7.28 -15.81 -13.52
CA LYS A 281 8.72 -15.85 -13.81
C LYS A 281 9.49 -14.75 -13.04
N ILE A 282 8.86 -13.58 -12.85
CA ILE A 282 9.49 -12.42 -12.17
C ILE A 282 9.22 -12.50 -10.68
N LYS A 283 10.26 -12.72 -9.88
CA LYS A 283 10.16 -12.81 -8.42
C LYS A 283 10.12 -11.44 -7.73
N GLN A 284 10.54 -10.39 -8.44
CA GLN A 284 10.58 -9.03 -7.88
C GLN A 284 9.16 -8.51 -7.63
N MET A 285 8.86 -8.16 -6.38
CA MET A 285 7.59 -7.56 -6.00
C MET A 285 7.55 -6.08 -6.38
N LYS A 286 6.52 -5.68 -7.12
CA LYS A 286 6.24 -4.28 -7.48
C LYS A 286 5.03 -3.76 -6.70
N LEU A 287 5.01 -2.48 -6.41
CA LEU A 287 3.85 -1.79 -5.85
C LEU A 287 2.76 -1.73 -6.93
N ARG A 288 1.52 -2.02 -6.55
CA ARG A 288 0.34 -1.90 -7.42
C ARG A 288 -0.31 -0.54 -7.26
N SER A 289 -1.11 -0.13 -8.24
CA SER A 289 -1.95 1.06 -8.12
C SER A 289 -2.93 0.92 -6.93
N LYS A 290 -3.34 2.04 -6.35
CA LYS A 290 -4.27 2.02 -5.20
C LYS A 290 -5.63 1.40 -5.55
N GLU A 291 -6.04 1.50 -6.81
CA GLU A 291 -7.27 0.92 -7.35
C GLU A 291 -7.28 -0.61 -7.33
N ASP A 292 -6.08 -1.23 -7.42
CA ASP A 292 -5.90 -2.68 -7.37
C ASP A 292 -5.83 -3.23 -5.93
N TRP A 293 -5.83 -2.35 -4.93
CA TRP A 293 -5.77 -2.79 -3.54
C TRP A 293 -7.10 -3.38 -3.11
N CYS A 294 -7.05 -4.39 -2.27
CA CYS A 294 -8.23 -4.95 -1.66
C CYS A 294 -8.41 -4.33 -0.27
N ILE A 295 -9.46 -3.53 -0.10
CA ILE A 295 -9.80 -2.83 1.13
C ILE A 295 -11.09 -3.47 1.66
N VAL A 296 -11.07 -3.92 2.91
CA VAL A 296 -12.24 -4.46 3.62
C VAL A 296 -12.35 -3.71 4.95
N GLU A 297 -13.37 -2.89 5.06
CA GLU A 297 -13.67 -2.11 6.26
C GLU A 297 -14.33 -2.98 7.33
N LYS A 298 -14.14 -2.61 8.61
CA LYS A 298 -14.73 -3.30 9.77
C LYS A 298 -14.48 -4.81 9.77
N ASN A 299 -13.30 -5.22 9.31
CA ASN A 299 -12.91 -6.62 9.17
C ASN A 299 -12.59 -7.30 10.51
N HIS A 300 -12.04 -6.55 11.46
CA HIS A 300 -11.60 -7.05 12.76
C HIS A 300 -11.75 -5.97 13.84
N ALA A 301 -11.60 -6.33 15.10
CA ALA A 301 -11.72 -5.40 16.22
C ALA A 301 -10.67 -4.27 16.13
N PRO A 302 -11.07 -2.99 16.17
CA PRO A 302 -10.15 -1.86 16.09
C PRO A 302 -9.39 -1.66 17.41
N ILE A 303 -8.13 -1.24 17.35
CA ILE A 303 -7.34 -0.82 18.51
C ILE A 303 -7.53 0.68 18.77
N ILE A 304 -7.72 1.45 17.70
CA ILE A 304 -7.83 2.92 17.69
C ILE A 304 -9.19 3.31 17.11
N SER A 305 -9.81 4.38 17.62
CA SER A 305 -11.03 4.92 17.01
C SER A 305 -10.73 5.60 15.67
N GLU A 306 -11.73 5.64 14.79
CA GLU A 306 -11.61 6.23 13.47
C GLU A 306 -11.33 7.74 13.54
N GLU A 307 -11.94 8.44 14.54
CA GLU A 307 -11.73 9.86 14.78
C GLU A 307 -10.27 10.15 15.15
N LEU A 308 -9.70 9.37 16.11
CA LEU A 308 -8.30 9.54 16.53
C LEU A 308 -7.34 9.26 15.38
N PHE A 309 -7.62 8.23 14.58
CA PHE A 309 -6.82 7.91 13.39
C PHE A 309 -6.84 9.07 12.38
N THR A 310 -8.03 9.59 12.06
CA THR A 310 -8.22 10.71 11.11
C THR A 310 -7.49 11.96 11.59
N SER A 311 -7.58 12.29 12.88
CA SER A 311 -6.87 13.42 13.49
C SER A 311 -5.35 13.27 13.36
N VAL A 312 -4.83 12.05 13.59
CA VAL A 312 -3.40 11.75 13.41
C VAL A 312 -3.00 11.82 11.94
N GLN A 313 -3.82 11.33 10.98
CA GLN A 313 -3.52 11.50 9.54
C GLN A 313 -3.44 12.97 9.16
N HIS A 314 -4.34 13.81 9.67
CA HIS A 314 -4.27 15.25 9.46
C HIS A 314 -2.95 15.83 10.01
N LEU A 315 -2.56 15.48 11.23
CA LEU A 315 -1.27 15.90 11.81
C LEU A 315 -0.06 15.44 10.99
N LEU A 316 -0.11 14.25 10.39
CA LEU A 316 0.95 13.72 9.53
C LEU A 316 1.04 14.44 8.18
N SER A 317 -0.07 14.98 7.68
CA SER A 317 -0.13 15.74 6.42
C SER A 317 0.48 17.13 6.53
N LEU A 318 0.57 17.69 7.74
CA LEU A 318 1.16 19.00 8.00
C LEU A 318 2.69 18.93 7.88
N ASP A 319 3.30 19.88 7.16
CA ASP A 319 4.78 19.99 7.06
C ASP A 319 5.37 20.45 8.40
N THR A 320 5.74 19.49 9.23
CA THR A 320 6.26 19.72 10.58
C THR A 320 7.72 19.33 10.68
N ARG A 321 8.60 20.14 10.08
CA ARG A 321 10.05 19.97 10.29
C ARG A 321 10.42 20.56 11.64
N THR A 322 10.75 19.70 12.61
CA THR A 322 11.28 20.10 13.92
C THR A 322 12.80 20.19 13.89
N SER A 323 13.35 21.05 14.74
CA SER A 323 14.79 21.00 15.02
C SER A 323 15.15 19.66 15.66
N PRO A 324 16.32 19.07 15.36
CA PRO A 324 16.74 17.83 16.02
C PRO A 324 16.81 17.90 17.55
N SER A 325 16.91 19.12 18.10
CA SER A 325 16.93 19.39 19.55
C SER A 325 15.54 19.56 20.18
N GLU A 326 14.46 19.55 19.40
CA GLU A 326 13.10 19.72 19.92
C GLU A 326 12.30 18.42 19.76
N GLU A 327 11.85 17.87 20.89
CA GLU A 327 11.07 16.62 20.93
C GLU A 327 9.61 16.85 20.53
N VAL A 328 9.07 18.04 20.89
CA VAL A 328 7.66 18.38 20.68
C VAL A 328 7.51 19.39 19.54
N VAL A 329 6.58 19.10 18.65
CA VAL A 329 6.17 19.98 17.55
C VAL A 329 5.40 21.16 18.12
N GLN A 330 5.76 22.38 17.76
CA GLN A 330 5.06 23.57 18.23
C GLN A 330 3.59 23.58 17.81
N PRO A 331 2.66 24.13 18.62
CA PRO A 331 1.22 24.05 18.37
C PRO A 331 0.79 24.48 16.97
N LEU A 332 1.36 25.56 16.44
CA LEU A 332 1.00 26.15 15.15
C LEU A 332 1.91 25.73 13.97
N ALA A 333 2.84 24.80 14.19
CA ALA A 333 3.75 24.37 13.12
C ALA A 333 2.99 23.73 11.94
N GLY A 334 3.31 24.13 10.71
CA GLY A 334 2.68 23.63 9.48
C GLY A 334 1.34 24.28 9.13
N MET A 335 0.78 25.17 9.97
CA MET A 335 -0.49 25.85 9.72
C MET A 335 -0.34 27.33 9.38
N LEU A 336 0.88 27.90 9.54
CA LEU A 336 1.16 29.30 9.36
C LEU A 336 1.67 29.61 7.96
N TYR A 337 1.06 30.59 7.31
CA TYR A 337 1.40 31.01 5.96
C TYR A 337 1.49 32.55 5.87
N CYS A 338 2.37 33.00 5.00
CA CYS A 338 2.45 34.41 4.65
C CYS A 338 1.25 34.81 3.77
N ALA A 339 0.58 35.90 4.09
CA ALA A 339 -0.57 36.39 3.31
C ALA A 339 -0.18 36.81 1.89
N ASP A 340 1.03 37.39 1.71
CA ASP A 340 1.47 37.98 0.44
C ASP A 340 2.01 36.93 -0.54
N CYS A 341 2.90 36.02 -0.07
CA CYS A 341 3.52 35.03 -0.95
C CYS A 341 2.91 33.62 -0.83
N GLY A 342 1.96 33.41 0.07
CA GLY A 342 1.28 32.11 0.28
C GLY A 342 2.16 30.97 0.80
N ARG A 343 3.45 31.20 1.04
CA ARG A 343 4.38 30.17 1.54
C ARG A 343 4.37 30.07 3.06
N ALA A 344 4.74 28.88 3.56
CA ALA A 344 4.77 28.61 4.99
C ALA A 344 5.76 29.54 5.72
N MET A 345 5.39 29.94 6.93
CA MET A 345 6.27 30.66 7.85
C MET A 345 7.09 29.70 8.69
N CYS A 346 8.33 30.05 8.96
CA CYS A 346 9.25 29.24 9.76
C CYS A 346 9.58 29.92 11.10
N ARG A 347 9.74 29.12 12.15
CA ARG A 347 10.16 29.58 13.48
C ARG A 347 11.63 29.98 13.46
N ARG A 348 11.95 31.06 14.13
CA ARG A 348 13.29 31.56 14.35
C ARG A 348 13.47 31.90 15.82
N SER A 349 14.56 31.45 16.42
CA SER A 349 14.99 31.87 17.76
C SER A 349 15.94 33.05 17.68
N VAL A 350 15.83 33.97 18.64
CA VAL A 350 16.73 35.14 18.81
C VAL A 350 17.13 35.21 20.27
N LYS A 351 18.42 35.10 20.55
CA LYS A 351 18.95 35.26 21.90
C LYS A 351 19.15 36.74 22.19
N ARG A 352 18.56 37.24 23.28
CA ARG A 352 18.80 38.59 23.80
C ARG A 352 19.20 38.50 25.28
N GLY A 353 20.45 38.76 25.58
CA GLY A 353 21.02 38.52 26.91
C GLY A 353 20.90 37.02 27.26
N ASN A 354 20.32 36.69 28.40
CA ASN A 354 20.12 35.32 28.88
C ASN A 354 18.75 34.72 28.48
N ARG A 355 17.93 35.45 27.68
CA ARG A 355 16.57 34.98 27.29
C ARG A 355 16.51 34.67 25.81
N MET A 356 15.78 33.60 25.48
CA MET A 356 15.48 33.19 24.10
C MET A 356 14.08 33.68 23.72
N PHE A 357 13.99 34.36 22.58
CA PHE A 357 12.74 34.83 22.00
C PHE A 357 12.48 34.08 20.69
N TYR A 358 11.23 33.77 20.45
CA TYR A 358 10.83 33.00 19.28
C TYR A 358 9.87 33.80 18.40
N TYR A 359 10.12 33.78 17.10
CA TYR A 359 9.35 34.50 16.09
C TYR A 359 9.01 33.59 14.93
N TYR A 360 7.86 33.78 14.35
CA TYR A 360 7.54 33.21 13.05
C TYR A 360 7.87 34.23 11.97
N VAL A 361 8.61 33.78 10.93
CA VAL A 361 9.08 34.62 9.83
C VAL A 361 8.77 33.99 8.49
N CYS A 362 8.50 34.82 7.47
CA CYS A 362 8.26 34.34 6.12
C CYS A 362 9.47 33.57 5.57
N SER A 363 9.26 32.35 5.08
CA SER A 363 10.34 31.50 4.55
C SER A 363 10.95 32.06 3.26
N THR A 364 10.18 32.74 2.42
CA THR A 364 10.64 33.40 1.19
C THR A 364 11.52 34.59 1.52
N HIS A 365 11.08 35.44 2.45
CA HIS A 365 11.90 36.57 2.92
C HIS A 365 13.23 36.09 3.53
N LYS A 366 13.19 35.03 4.35
CA LYS A 366 14.39 34.49 5.00
C LYS A 366 15.40 33.94 3.98
N ARG A 367 14.95 33.34 2.87
CA ARG A 367 15.82 32.67 1.89
C ARG A 367 16.30 33.62 0.79
N SER A 368 15.39 34.35 0.18
CA SER A 368 15.65 35.08 -1.08
C SER A 368 15.33 36.56 -1.04
N LYS A 369 14.76 37.08 0.05
CA LYS A 369 14.32 38.48 0.17
C LYS A 369 13.26 38.94 -0.85
N LEU A 370 12.64 37.97 -1.58
CA LEU A 370 11.64 38.24 -2.61
C LEU A 370 10.23 38.55 -2.06
N CYS A 371 10.06 38.55 -0.74
CA CYS A 371 8.81 38.92 -0.07
C CYS A 371 9.13 40.01 0.98
N SER A 372 8.13 40.79 1.38
CA SER A 372 8.25 41.75 2.48
C SER A 372 8.54 41.05 3.83
N SER A 373 9.03 41.80 4.79
CA SER A 373 9.46 41.23 6.09
C SER A 373 8.26 40.98 6.99
N HIS A 374 7.75 39.75 6.97
CA HIS A 374 6.71 39.28 7.87
C HIS A 374 7.34 38.59 9.09
N SER A 375 7.13 39.18 10.26
CA SER A 375 7.62 38.63 11.53
C SER A 375 6.60 38.87 12.64
N ILE A 376 6.19 37.79 13.35
CA ILE A 376 5.30 37.87 14.50
C ILE A 376 5.88 37.07 15.67
N SER A 377 5.73 37.60 16.91
CA SER A 377 6.13 36.86 18.10
C SER A 377 5.30 35.60 18.28
N GLN A 378 5.95 34.49 18.64
CA GLN A 378 5.27 33.22 18.90
C GLN A 378 4.23 33.37 20.01
N THR A 379 4.60 33.97 21.15
CA THR A 379 3.69 34.13 22.31
C THR A 379 2.47 34.98 21.97
N ALA A 380 2.69 36.11 21.28
CA ALA A 380 1.59 37.00 20.89
C ALA A 380 0.64 36.30 19.89
N LEU A 381 1.18 35.51 18.95
CA LEU A 381 0.38 34.78 17.99
C LEU A 381 -0.46 33.67 18.68
N GLU A 382 0.19 32.91 19.57
CA GLU A 382 -0.50 31.83 20.32
C GLU A 382 -1.63 32.36 21.19
N GLU A 383 -1.45 33.53 21.84
CA GLU A 383 -2.52 34.21 22.60
C GLU A 383 -3.69 34.64 21.69
N VAL A 384 -3.39 35.26 20.55
CA VAL A 384 -4.43 35.70 19.61
C VAL A 384 -5.22 34.48 19.08
N VAL A 385 -4.53 33.42 18.72
CA VAL A 385 -5.14 32.18 18.22
C VAL A 385 -5.98 31.52 19.31
N LEU A 386 -5.47 31.43 20.54
CA LEU A 386 -6.22 30.84 21.67
C LEU A 386 -7.51 31.61 21.94
N ARG A 387 -7.46 32.95 22.00
CA ARG A 387 -8.65 33.79 22.17
C ARG A 387 -9.65 33.62 21.03
N ALA A 388 -9.19 33.52 19.80
CA ALA A 388 -10.04 33.29 18.65
C ALA A 388 -10.73 31.93 18.72
N ILE A 389 -10.02 30.86 19.12
CA ILE A 389 -10.58 29.53 19.34
C ILE A 389 -11.62 29.56 20.48
N GLN A 390 -11.31 30.17 21.62
CA GLN A 390 -12.22 30.26 22.76
C GLN A 390 -13.52 30.94 22.36
N LYS A 391 -13.42 32.09 21.64
CA LYS A 391 -14.60 32.78 21.12
C LYS A 391 -15.41 31.92 20.12
N GLN A 392 -14.73 31.12 19.32
CA GLN A 392 -15.39 30.20 18.40
C GLN A 392 -16.11 29.07 19.15
N ILE A 393 -15.50 28.55 20.23
CA ILE A 393 -16.11 27.53 21.09
C ILE A 393 -17.37 28.09 21.78
N GLU A 394 -17.31 29.31 22.33
CA GLU A 394 -18.48 29.99 22.92
C GLU A 394 -19.63 30.06 21.91
N MET A 395 -19.36 30.56 20.69
CA MET A 395 -20.38 30.61 19.63
C MET A 395 -20.98 29.25 19.27
N VAL A 396 -20.15 28.19 19.26
CA VAL A 396 -20.62 26.82 18.97
C VAL A 396 -21.53 26.31 20.10
N VAL A 397 -21.16 26.56 21.36
CA VAL A 397 -21.97 26.18 22.52
C VAL A 397 -23.31 26.91 22.52
N ASP A 398 -23.31 28.23 22.25
CA ASP A 398 -24.55 29.01 22.13
C ASP A 398 -25.48 28.46 21.03
N ILE A 399 -24.89 28.10 19.89
CA ILE A 399 -25.62 27.49 18.76
C ILE A 399 -26.20 26.13 19.16
N ASP A 400 -25.46 25.29 19.90
CA ASP A 400 -25.94 23.97 20.35
C ASP A 400 -27.10 24.10 21.34
N GLN A 401 -27.06 25.11 22.22
CA GLN A 401 -28.18 25.43 23.13
C GLN A 401 -29.42 25.86 22.36
N LEU A 402 -29.28 26.77 21.40
CA LEU A 402 -30.38 27.20 20.54
C LEU A 402 -30.99 26.07 19.72
N ILE A 403 -30.15 25.15 19.22
CA ILE A 403 -30.60 23.93 18.52
C ILE A 403 -31.45 23.05 19.45
N HIS A 404 -31.07 22.97 20.72
CA HIS A 404 -31.86 22.24 21.74
C HIS A 404 -33.21 22.91 22.06
N GLU A 405 -33.25 24.24 22.14
CA GLU A 405 -34.46 25.02 22.40
C GLU A 405 -35.45 25.00 21.23
N ILE A 406 -34.99 25.14 20.00
CA ILE A 406 -35.83 25.13 18.78
C ILE A 406 -36.37 23.73 18.45
N GLY A 407 -35.75 22.68 18.98
CA GLY A 407 -36.11 21.28 18.75
C GLY A 407 -35.56 20.70 17.42
N GLN A 408 -35.06 19.47 17.52
CA GLN A 408 -34.38 18.79 16.39
C GLN A 408 -35.28 18.60 15.17
N LYS A 409 -36.57 18.38 15.35
CA LYS A 409 -37.52 18.13 14.24
C LYS A 409 -37.71 19.34 13.33
N SER A 410 -37.69 20.56 13.87
CA SER A 410 -37.88 21.77 13.07
C SER A 410 -36.63 22.10 12.24
N ILE A 411 -35.44 21.84 12.79
CA ILE A 411 -34.16 22.03 12.10
C ILE A 411 -33.97 21.00 10.99
N GLN A 412 -34.34 19.74 11.21
CA GLN A 412 -34.35 18.73 10.16
C GLN A 412 -35.30 19.10 9.03
N ALA A 413 -36.52 19.56 9.34
CA ALA A 413 -37.47 20.00 8.35
C ALA A 413 -36.94 21.21 7.53
N ALA A 414 -36.23 22.15 8.16
CA ALA A 414 -35.59 23.27 7.49
C ALA A 414 -34.44 22.81 6.58
N LYS A 415 -33.65 21.83 7.02
CA LYS A 415 -32.59 21.23 6.18
C LYS A 415 -33.15 20.55 4.92
N HIS A 416 -34.21 19.77 5.07
CA HIS A 416 -34.86 19.13 3.93
C HIS A 416 -35.38 20.18 2.94
N ARG A 417 -36.09 21.21 3.40
CA ARG A 417 -36.57 22.29 2.55
C ARG A 417 -35.45 23.04 1.80
N GLN A 418 -34.35 23.37 2.47
CA GLN A 418 -33.23 24.06 1.84
C GLN A 418 -32.56 23.19 0.76
N LEU A 419 -32.41 21.89 1.01
CA LEU A 419 -31.89 20.94 0.03
C LEU A 419 -32.82 20.80 -1.17
N ASP A 420 -34.12 20.66 -0.92
CA ASP A 420 -35.14 20.57 -1.97
C ASP A 420 -35.14 21.83 -2.87
N MET A 421 -35.09 23.04 -2.29
CA MET A 421 -34.94 24.28 -3.05
C MET A 421 -33.65 24.31 -3.88
N THR A 422 -32.53 23.82 -3.32
CA THR A 422 -31.24 23.78 -4.06
C THR A 422 -31.28 22.77 -5.21
N ILE A 423 -31.96 21.64 -5.01
CA ILE A 423 -32.17 20.61 -6.04
C ILE A 423 -33.04 21.20 -7.17
N GLU A 424 -34.17 21.80 -6.84
CA GLU A 424 -35.06 22.45 -7.83
C GLU A 424 -34.35 23.52 -8.65
N GLU A 425 -33.53 24.36 -8.00
CA GLU A 425 -32.75 25.37 -8.70
C GLU A 425 -31.73 24.75 -9.67
N LYS A 426 -31.05 23.65 -9.27
CA LYS A 426 -30.11 22.95 -10.16
C LYS A 426 -30.81 22.25 -11.31
N GLU A 427 -31.97 21.66 -11.09
CA GLU A 427 -32.80 21.06 -12.13
C GLU A 427 -33.26 22.11 -13.14
N LYS A 428 -33.68 23.29 -12.67
CA LYS A 428 -34.03 24.43 -13.52
C LYS A 428 -32.83 24.88 -14.37
N GLN A 429 -31.66 25.04 -13.77
CA GLN A 429 -30.43 25.38 -14.48
C GLN A 429 -30.08 24.33 -15.56
N ILE A 430 -30.24 23.03 -15.28
CA ILE A 430 -30.04 21.99 -16.29
C ILE A 430 -31.02 22.11 -17.45
N THR A 431 -32.28 22.38 -17.15
CA THR A 431 -33.33 22.58 -18.17
C THR A 431 -33.01 23.77 -19.06
N GLU A 432 -32.64 24.91 -18.48
CA GLU A 432 -32.21 26.10 -19.21
C GLU A 432 -31.00 25.81 -20.12
N GLN A 433 -29.97 25.10 -19.62
CA GLN A 433 -28.80 24.75 -20.44
C GLN A 433 -29.18 23.79 -21.60
N LYS A 434 -30.13 22.88 -21.39
CA LYS A 434 -30.66 22.01 -22.45
C LYS A 434 -31.42 22.82 -23.52
N GLU A 435 -32.23 23.79 -23.12
CA GLU A 435 -32.91 24.68 -24.02
C GLU A 435 -31.93 25.51 -24.85
N TYR A 436 -30.91 26.11 -24.24
CA TYR A 436 -29.86 26.82 -24.97
C TYR A 436 -29.15 25.93 -26.00
N ARG A 437 -28.91 24.67 -25.65
CA ARG A 437 -28.32 23.68 -26.57
C ARG A 437 -29.27 23.34 -27.73
N MET A 438 -30.58 23.31 -27.49
CA MET A 438 -31.59 23.13 -28.56
C MET A 438 -31.62 24.32 -29.51
N ARG A 439 -31.70 25.56 -28.99
CA ARG A 439 -31.65 26.79 -29.80
C ARG A 439 -30.35 26.91 -30.60
N LEU A 440 -29.23 26.42 -30.06
CA LEU A 440 -27.98 26.37 -30.80
C LEU A 440 -28.06 25.43 -32.02
N LEU A 441 -28.80 24.32 -31.91
CA LEU A 441 -29.03 23.40 -33.02
C LEU A 441 -29.90 24.04 -34.09
N GLU A 442 -30.94 24.78 -33.69
CA GLU A 442 -31.82 25.55 -34.59
C GLU A 442 -31.02 26.62 -35.36
N ALA A 443 -30.19 27.40 -34.65
CA ALA A 443 -29.32 28.41 -35.25
C ALA A 443 -28.31 27.84 -36.25
N PHE A 444 -27.83 26.64 -36.00
CA PHE A 444 -26.95 25.91 -36.93
C PHE A 444 -27.74 25.41 -38.16
N HIS A 445 -28.96 24.94 -37.97
CA HIS A 445 -29.81 24.48 -39.07
C HIS A 445 -30.24 25.64 -39.99
N ASP A 446 -30.36 26.84 -39.40
CA ASP A 446 -30.73 28.06 -40.12
C ASP A 446 -29.52 28.81 -40.73
N ASP A 447 -28.33 28.14 -40.77
CA ASP A 447 -27.08 28.67 -41.30
C ASP A 447 -26.58 29.97 -40.62
N LEU A 448 -27.05 30.27 -39.40
CA LEU A 448 -26.69 31.49 -38.67
C LEU A 448 -25.31 31.40 -37.99
N ILE A 449 -24.80 30.18 -37.78
CA ILE A 449 -23.51 29.94 -37.16
C ILE A 449 -22.72 28.87 -37.94
N SER A 450 -21.40 28.99 -37.92
CA SER A 450 -20.50 28.02 -38.55
C SER A 450 -20.44 26.71 -37.78
N ARG A 451 -20.04 25.62 -38.46
CA ARG A 451 -19.88 24.30 -37.83
C ARG A 451 -18.87 24.31 -36.69
N THR A 452 -17.79 25.08 -36.81
CA THR A 452 -16.77 25.22 -35.77
C THR A 452 -17.30 25.92 -34.52
N GLU A 453 -18.08 26.97 -34.68
CA GLU A 453 -18.73 27.67 -33.57
C GLU A 453 -19.78 26.78 -32.89
N TYR A 454 -20.58 26.05 -33.69
CA TYR A 454 -21.55 25.08 -33.18
C TYR A 454 -20.88 24.02 -32.33
N ASP A 455 -19.82 23.35 -32.80
CA ASP A 455 -19.15 22.29 -32.09
C ASP A 455 -18.51 22.80 -30.79
N MET A 456 -17.89 23.97 -30.79
CA MET A 456 -17.29 24.59 -29.60
C MET A 456 -18.36 24.96 -28.55
N MET A 457 -19.47 25.59 -28.96
CA MET A 457 -20.54 25.93 -28.03
C MET A 457 -21.28 24.70 -27.51
N ARG A 458 -21.54 23.72 -28.37
CA ARG A 458 -22.14 22.42 -27.98
C ARG A 458 -21.31 21.73 -26.92
N GLN A 459 -19.99 21.68 -27.09
CA GLN A 459 -19.09 21.08 -26.10
C GLN A 459 -19.15 21.82 -24.75
N ARG A 460 -19.20 23.16 -24.78
CA ARG A 460 -19.31 24.00 -23.58
C ARG A 460 -20.62 23.75 -22.83
N TYR A 461 -21.77 23.70 -23.52
CA TYR A 461 -23.05 23.39 -22.89
C TYR A 461 -23.10 21.97 -22.35
N THR A 462 -22.53 21.00 -23.06
CA THR A 462 -22.48 19.62 -22.61
C THR A 462 -21.66 19.51 -21.31
N GLN A 463 -20.46 20.08 -21.25
CA GLN A 463 -19.64 20.11 -20.03
C GLN A 463 -20.37 20.79 -18.84
N ARG A 464 -21.10 21.85 -19.12
CA ARG A 464 -21.88 22.56 -18.09
C ARG A 464 -23.02 21.69 -17.55
N ILE A 465 -23.73 20.99 -18.41
CA ILE A 465 -24.81 20.06 -18.05
C ILE A 465 -24.23 18.91 -17.22
N ASP A 466 -23.11 18.29 -17.64
CA ASP A 466 -22.47 17.20 -16.92
C ASP A 466 -22.04 17.63 -15.52
N THR A 467 -21.49 18.84 -15.39
CA THR A 467 -21.08 19.40 -14.09
C THR A 467 -22.29 19.61 -13.17
N LEU A 468 -23.39 20.14 -13.69
CA LEU A 468 -24.64 20.35 -12.94
C LEU A 468 -25.29 19.01 -12.54
N GLN A 469 -25.26 18.00 -13.41
CA GLN A 469 -25.77 16.66 -13.12
C GLN A 469 -24.96 15.97 -12.05
N ALA A 470 -23.63 16.05 -12.08
CA ALA A 470 -22.77 15.53 -11.02
C ALA A 470 -23.07 16.19 -9.66
N ALA A 471 -23.27 17.52 -9.65
CA ALA A 471 -23.68 18.25 -8.45
C ALA A 471 -25.06 17.77 -7.94
N LEU A 472 -26.00 17.52 -8.83
CA LEU A 472 -27.35 17.06 -8.51
C LEU A 472 -27.33 15.66 -7.89
N VAL A 473 -26.51 14.74 -8.42
CA VAL A 473 -26.31 13.40 -7.83
C VAL A 473 -25.79 13.52 -6.40
N SER A 474 -24.81 14.39 -6.15
CA SER A 474 -24.26 14.59 -4.81
C SER A 474 -25.29 15.16 -3.81
N LEU A 475 -26.20 16.06 -4.28
CA LEU A 475 -27.27 16.61 -3.47
C LEU A 475 -28.32 15.55 -3.12
N HIS A 476 -28.71 14.69 -4.06
CA HIS A 476 -29.62 13.58 -3.79
C HIS A 476 -29.03 12.56 -2.80
N GLN A 477 -27.75 12.22 -2.93
CA GLN A 477 -27.07 11.37 -1.95
C GLN A 477 -27.08 11.99 -0.54
N ARG A 478 -26.84 13.30 -0.46
CA ARG A 478 -26.87 14.03 0.80
C ARG A 478 -28.28 14.08 1.40
N ARG A 479 -29.33 14.21 0.58
CA ARG A 479 -30.73 14.13 1.02
C ARG A 479 -31.07 12.75 1.59
N GLN A 480 -30.68 11.70 0.88
CA GLN A 480 -30.90 10.32 1.32
C GLN A 480 -30.17 10.03 2.65
N SER A 481 -28.93 10.49 2.82
CA SER A 481 -28.19 10.35 4.09
C SER A 481 -28.87 11.05 5.27
N LEU A 482 -29.58 12.16 5.02
CA LEU A 482 -30.38 12.85 6.05
C LEU A 482 -31.66 12.07 6.41
N GLU A 483 -32.29 11.42 5.45
CA GLU A 483 -33.49 10.57 5.65
C GLU A 483 -33.15 9.29 6.45
N GLU A 484 -31.98 8.70 6.22
CA GLU A 484 -31.49 7.49 6.91
C GLU A 484 -31.06 7.75 8.36
N GLY A 485 -31.18 8.99 8.87
CA GLY A 485 -30.88 9.35 10.26
C GLY A 485 -29.41 9.20 10.62
N ALA A 486 -28.50 9.26 9.63
CA ALA A 486 -27.08 9.18 9.83
C ALA A 486 -26.62 10.24 10.85
N ALA A 487 -25.98 9.79 11.92
CA ALA A 487 -25.55 10.51 13.13
C ALA A 487 -24.51 11.63 12.89
N ASP A 488 -24.35 12.09 11.65
CA ASP A 488 -23.22 12.92 11.21
C ASP A 488 -23.34 14.41 11.55
N THR A 489 -24.44 14.83 12.16
CA THR A 489 -24.72 16.25 12.36
C THR A 489 -24.09 16.86 13.62
N ARG A 490 -23.49 16.08 14.51
CA ARG A 490 -22.96 16.56 15.80
C ARG A 490 -21.46 16.35 16.03
N ASN A 491 -20.77 15.66 15.13
CA ASN A 491 -19.32 15.39 15.34
C ASN A 491 -18.50 16.68 15.46
N TRP A 492 -18.81 17.71 14.68
CA TRP A 492 -18.07 18.96 14.75
C TRP A 492 -18.34 19.75 16.05
N VAL A 493 -19.58 19.71 16.61
CA VAL A 493 -19.91 20.33 17.92
C VAL A 493 -19.13 19.65 19.03
N ALA A 494 -19.08 18.32 19.01
CA ALA A 494 -18.30 17.54 19.96
C ALA A 494 -16.80 17.87 19.91
N GLU A 495 -16.23 18.08 18.72
CA GLU A 495 -14.83 18.50 18.55
C GLU A 495 -14.56 19.86 19.20
N TYR A 496 -15.46 20.85 19.06
CA TYR A 496 -15.29 22.15 19.73
C TYR A 496 -15.49 22.05 21.24
N THR A 497 -16.52 21.32 21.71
CA THR A 497 -16.83 21.22 23.15
C THR A 497 -15.78 20.46 23.94
N LYS A 498 -15.04 19.54 23.32
CA LYS A 498 -13.89 18.83 23.87
C LYS A 498 -12.85 19.80 24.49
N PHE A 499 -12.68 20.96 23.88
CA PHE A 499 -11.66 21.95 24.27
C PHE A 499 -12.21 23.11 25.15
N ARG A 500 -13.44 23.03 25.68
CA ARG A 500 -14.11 24.11 26.43
C ARG A 500 -13.33 24.60 27.67
N LYS A 501 -12.53 23.74 28.31
CA LYS A 501 -11.83 24.05 29.58
C LYS A 501 -10.32 24.18 29.44
N ILE A 502 -9.80 24.46 28.27
CA ILE A 502 -8.35 24.49 28.02
C ILE A 502 -7.87 25.94 27.98
N ASP A 503 -6.93 26.27 28.88
CA ASP A 503 -6.33 27.62 29.02
C ASP A 503 -5.03 27.81 28.23
N LYS A 504 -4.51 26.73 27.62
CA LYS A 504 -3.28 26.78 26.83
C LYS A 504 -3.49 26.18 25.46
N LEU A 505 -2.92 26.79 24.43
CA LEU A 505 -2.98 26.29 23.08
C LEU A 505 -2.19 24.98 22.96
N THR A 506 -2.86 23.88 22.68
CA THR A 506 -2.25 22.57 22.42
C THR A 506 -2.19 22.28 20.93
N ARG A 507 -1.30 21.36 20.52
CA ARG A 507 -1.19 20.92 19.15
C ARG A 507 -2.48 20.25 18.64
N GLU A 508 -3.11 19.44 19.49
CA GLU A 508 -4.37 18.78 19.22
C GLU A 508 -5.49 19.79 18.94
N MET A 509 -5.66 20.79 19.80
CA MET A 509 -6.62 21.86 19.62
C MET A 509 -6.40 22.63 18.30
N ALA A 510 -5.15 23.02 18.04
CA ALA A 510 -4.83 23.77 16.84
C ALA A 510 -5.10 22.95 15.57
N ALA A 511 -4.71 21.68 15.53
CA ALA A 511 -4.91 20.80 14.38
C ALA A 511 -6.38 20.39 14.18
N GLY A 512 -7.12 20.16 15.26
CA GLY A 512 -8.56 19.84 15.19
C GLY A 512 -9.41 20.99 14.70
N LEU A 513 -9.11 22.20 15.14
CA LEU A 513 -9.98 23.36 14.93
C LEU A 513 -9.52 24.32 13.83
N ILE A 514 -8.21 24.36 13.49
CA ILE A 514 -7.66 25.32 12.53
C ILE A 514 -7.21 24.64 11.25
N ARG A 515 -7.71 25.14 10.13
CA ARG A 515 -7.28 24.73 8.81
C ARG A 515 -6.04 25.49 8.33
N ARG A 516 -6.02 26.81 8.52
CA ARG A 516 -4.94 27.68 8.05
C ARG A 516 -4.92 29.00 8.81
N ILE A 517 -3.72 29.50 9.03
CA ILE A 517 -3.49 30.85 9.58
C ILE A 517 -2.65 31.63 8.58
N THR A 518 -3.05 32.83 8.20
CA THR A 518 -2.28 33.74 7.35
C THR A 518 -1.91 34.98 8.11
N VAL A 519 -0.66 35.44 7.93
CA VAL A 519 -0.12 36.63 8.60
C VAL A 519 0.31 37.62 7.52
N SER A 520 -0.21 38.86 7.56
CA SER A 520 0.14 39.96 6.67
C SER A 520 1.31 40.80 7.19
N GLU A 521 1.84 41.72 6.38
CA GLU A 521 2.91 42.64 6.73
C GLU A 521 2.56 43.50 7.96
N GLY A 522 1.29 43.95 8.04
CA GLY A 522 0.76 44.70 9.18
C GLY A 522 0.48 43.89 10.44
N LYS A 523 0.99 42.63 10.52
CA LYS A 523 0.73 41.63 11.60
C LYS A 523 -0.75 41.33 11.81
N GLN A 524 -1.61 41.53 10.79
CA GLN A 524 -2.98 41.07 10.82
C GLN A 524 -2.96 39.54 10.68
N VAL A 525 -3.73 38.86 11.53
CA VAL A 525 -3.84 37.42 11.57
C VAL A 525 -5.22 37.02 11.11
N THR A 526 -5.30 36.28 10.04
CA THR A 526 -6.56 35.68 9.56
C THR A 526 -6.54 34.19 9.84
N ILE A 527 -7.56 33.70 10.54
CA ILE A 527 -7.68 32.29 10.94
C ILE A 527 -8.82 31.67 10.16
N GLN A 528 -8.56 30.60 9.43
CA GLN A 528 -9.55 29.76 8.80
C GLN A 528 -9.76 28.53 9.68
N PHE A 529 -10.94 28.40 10.25
CA PHE A 529 -11.31 27.26 11.08
C PHE A 529 -11.74 26.08 10.21
N ASN A 530 -11.53 24.87 10.73
CA ASN A 530 -12.23 23.67 10.27
C ASN A 530 -13.72 23.85 10.56
N TYR A 531 -14.59 23.27 9.76
CA TYR A 531 -16.06 23.34 9.96
C TYR A 531 -16.66 24.75 9.89
N ALA A 532 -15.96 25.74 9.28
CA ALA A 532 -16.48 27.09 9.15
C ALA A 532 -17.74 27.16 8.28
N ASP A 533 -17.80 26.33 7.22
CA ASP A 533 -18.92 26.25 6.30
C ASP A 533 -20.14 25.60 6.96
N GLU A 534 -19.92 24.56 7.78
CA GLU A 534 -20.94 23.91 8.59
C GLU A 534 -21.53 24.89 9.59
N LEU A 535 -20.69 25.63 10.29
CA LEU A 535 -21.12 26.64 11.26
C LEU A 535 -21.96 27.74 10.60
N ALA A 536 -21.53 28.24 9.44
CA ALA A 536 -22.27 29.25 8.68
C ALA A 536 -23.65 28.74 8.23
N SER A 537 -23.70 27.50 7.76
CA SER A 537 -24.94 26.82 7.36
C SER A 537 -25.91 26.68 8.55
N TYR A 538 -25.42 26.26 9.72
CA TYR A 538 -26.26 26.17 10.92
C TYR A 538 -26.80 27.53 11.39
N ARG A 539 -25.97 28.59 11.35
CA ARG A 539 -26.44 29.96 11.66
C ARG A 539 -27.57 30.41 10.75
N GLN A 540 -27.46 30.17 9.45
CA GLN A 540 -28.53 30.48 8.49
C GLN A 540 -29.82 29.72 8.80
N MET A 541 -29.73 28.45 9.15
CA MET A 541 -30.87 27.61 9.49
C MET A 541 -31.58 28.07 10.77
N ILE A 542 -30.83 28.43 11.81
CA ILE A 542 -31.39 28.96 13.06
C ILE A 542 -32.13 30.27 12.78
N VAL A 543 -31.55 31.17 11.97
CA VAL A 543 -32.21 32.44 11.60
C VAL A 543 -33.47 32.18 10.80
N ALA A 544 -33.49 31.19 9.89
CA ALA A 544 -34.67 30.81 9.15
C ALA A 544 -35.75 30.19 10.05
N ALA A 545 -35.38 29.27 10.93
CA ALA A 545 -36.31 28.64 11.87
C ALA A 545 -36.89 29.64 12.91
N ALA A 546 -36.07 30.58 13.39
CA ALA A 546 -36.53 31.63 14.28
C ALA A 546 -37.55 32.60 13.65
N LYS A 547 -37.46 32.83 12.34
CA LYS A 547 -38.44 33.63 11.59
C LYS A 547 -39.81 32.92 11.39
N GLU A 548 -39.82 31.59 11.49
CA GLU A 548 -41.05 30.78 11.32
C GLU A 548 -41.79 30.56 12.65
N VAL A 549 -41.14 30.76 13.79
CA VAL A 549 -41.72 30.56 15.13
C VAL A 549 -42.23 31.89 15.73
N GLY A 550 -41.79 33.04 15.21
CA GLY A 550 -42.27 34.37 15.59
C GLY A 550 -43.23 34.96 14.57
#